data_14deb6c547ae8dca496e037076fd9887
#
_entry.id   14deb6c547ae8dca496e037076fd9887
#
_cell.length_a   1.000
_cell.length_b   1.000
_cell.length_c   1.000
_cell.angle_alpha   90.00
_cell.angle_beta   90.00
_cell.angle_gamma   90.00
#
_symmetry.space_group_name_H-M   'P 1'
#
loop_
_entity.id
_entity.type
_entity.pdbx_description
1 polymer ?
#
loop_
_entity_poly.entity_id
_entity_poly.type
_entity_poly.pdbx_seq_one_letter_code
_entity_poly.pdbx_strand_id
1 'polypeptide(L)'
;AGWNGIRVILPFIVLISIVLAGRIWPANFPVVGLPLIFMISAGAVLIVSPKRIPIFDVAVTTVTNLKGLVGIMVVVGMLNQIMTLTGARGLLSLAVVTLPITVLFGTLWLILPAAEGVLQYAVAPLFGVPLIMLFNMLGYDPVIALSTWAVMLPLGDCLPPTAVVGRAAVMELEYKGDYYREFVKTALVPMFFILALCTITMIFCNEFSAIIGG
;
A
#
# COMPACT_ATOMS: atom_id res chain seq x y z
N ALA A 1 -28.44 1.56 -24.88
CA ALA A 1 -27.22 0.95 -24.32
C ALA A 1 -26.24 1.97 -23.76
N GLY A 2 -26.10 3.18 -24.35
CA GLY A 2 -25.12 4.19 -23.93
C GLY A 2 -25.32 4.78 -22.51
N TRP A 3 -26.55 4.91 -22.06
CA TRP A 3 -26.86 5.48 -20.74
C TRP A 3 -26.50 4.57 -19.58
N ASN A 4 -26.49 3.27 -19.76
CA ASN A 4 -26.10 2.32 -18.69
C ASN A 4 -24.59 2.36 -18.42
N GLY A 5 -23.77 2.63 -19.44
CA GLY A 5 -22.32 2.77 -19.28
C GLY A 5 -21.94 3.98 -18.42
N ILE A 6 -22.56 5.14 -18.65
CA ILE A 6 -22.29 6.36 -17.87
C ILE A 6 -22.63 6.18 -16.40
N ARG A 7 -23.71 5.48 -16.08
CA ARG A 7 -24.11 5.21 -14.69
C ARG A 7 -23.11 4.32 -13.93
N VAL A 8 -22.47 3.40 -14.63
CA VAL A 8 -21.43 2.53 -14.04
C VAL A 8 -20.13 3.31 -13.79
N ILE A 9 -19.80 4.24 -14.69
CA ILE A 9 -18.55 5.00 -14.62
C ILE A 9 -18.66 6.19 -13.64
N LEU A 10 -19.86 6.74 -13.41
CA LEU A 10 -20.08 7.95 -12.62
C LEU A 10 -19.48 7.88 -11.19
N PRO A 11 -19.62 6.81 -10.41
CA PRO A 11 -18.98 6.70 -9.09
C PRO A 11 -17.46 6.81 -9.14
N PHE A 12 -16.84 6.25 -10.18
CA PHE A 12 -15.38 6.35 -10.38
C PHE A 12 -14.98 7.78 -10.78
N ILE A 13 -15.79 8.46 -11.59
CA ILE A 13 -15.58 9.88 -11.92
C ILE A 13 -15.67 10.73 -10.65
N VAL A 14 -16.66 10.50 -9.79
CA VAL A 14 -16.80 11.21 -8.51
C VAL A 14 -15.57 10.98 -7.63
N LEU A 15 -15.13 9.72 -7.48
CA LEU A 15 -13.96 9.36 -6.72
C LEU A 15 -12.71 10.09 -7.22
N ILE A 16 -12.42 9.98 -8.52
CA ILE A 16 -11.25 10.61 -9.15
C ILE A 16 -11.35 12.14 -9.04
N SER A 17 -12.52 12.73 -9.24
CA SER A 17 -12.71 14.18 -9.16
C SER A 17 -12.42 14.71 -7.75
N ILE A 18 -12.85 14.02 -6.70
CA ILE A 18 -12.57 14.43 -5.31
C ILE A 18 -11.08 14.34 -5.01
N VAL A 19 -10.41 13.25 -5.43
CA VAL A 19 -8.96 13.08 -5.25
C VAL A 19 -8.19 14.19 -5.98
N LEU A 20 -8.54 14.46 -7.24
CA LEU A 20 -7.91 15.51 -8.04
C LEU A 20 -8.17 16.91 -7.47
N ALA A 21 -9.41 17.19 -7.03
CA ALA A 21 -9.75 18.47 -6.41
C ALA A 21 -8.90 18.75 -5.17
N GLY A 22 -8.73 17.76 -4.31
CA GLY A 22 -7.85 17.86 -3.13
C GLY A 22 -6.36 18.06 -3.48
N ARG A 23 -5.93 17.57 -4.67
CA ARG A 23 -4.55 17.74 -5.14
C ARG A 23 -4.31 19.08 -5.82
N ILE A 24 -5.28 19.56 -6.61
CA ILE A 24 -5.16 20.80 -7.40
C ILE A 24 -5.40 22.05 -6.52
N TRP A 25 -6.33 21.97 -5.56
CA TRP A 25 -6.69 23.09 -4.67
C TRP A 25 -6.46 22.77 -3.19
N PRO A 26 -5.23 22.49 -2.75
CA PRO A 26 -4.96 22.07 -1.36
C PRO A 26 -5.32 23.12 -0.31
N ALA A 27 -5.34 24.41 -0.69
CA ALA A 27 -5.68 25.51 0.22
C ALA A 27 -7.19 25.72 0.40
N ASN A 28 -8.01 25.42 -0.61
CA ASN A 28 -9.44 25.72 -0.64
C ASN A 28 -10.31 24.48 -0.48
N PHE A 29 -9.75 23.29 -0.71
CA PHE A 29 -10.48 22.04 -0.61
C PHE A 29 -10.10 21.33 0.70
N PRO A 30 -11.08 20.89 1.49
CA PRO A 30 -10.79 20.18 2.73
C PRO A 30 -10.05 18.87 2.44
N VAL A 31 -9.11 18.51 3.30
CA VAL A 31 -8.40 17.24 3.21
C VAL A 31 -9.37 16.11 3.54
N VAL A 32 -9.90 15.48 2.50
CA VAL A 32 -10.84 14.38 2.62
C VAL A 32 -10.07 13.07 2.67
N GLY A 33 -10.21 12.31 3.76
CA GLY A 33 -9.60 10.99 3.88
C GLY A 33 -10.22 9.98 2.90
N LEU A 34 -9.43 9.01 2.46
CA LEU A 34 -9.87 7.95 1.53
C LEU A 34 -11.19 7.28 1.94
N PRO A 35 -11.42 6.93 3.23
CA PRO A 35 -12.70 6.33 3.63
C PRO A 35 -13.91 7.20 3.30
N LEU A 36 -13.81 8.51 3.51
CA LEU A 36 -14.90 9.43 3.21
C LEU A 36 -15.10 9.60 1.69
N ILE A 37 -14.02 9.60 0.92
CA ILE A 37 -14.09 9.61 -0.57
C ILE A 37 -14.84 8.38 -1.07
N PHE A 38 -14.53 7.20 -0.55
CA PHE A 38 -15.25 5.97 -0.90
C PHE A 38 -16.72 6.00 -0.48
N MET A 39 -17.04 6.54 0.70
CA MET A 39 -18.42 6.69 1.15
C MET A 39 -19.23 7.63 0.24
N ILE A 40 -18.66 8.76 -0.15
CA ILE A 40 -19.32 9.71 -1.09
C ILE A 40 -19.53 9.05 -2.44
N SER A 41 -18.53 8.34 -2.96
CA SER A 41 -18.63 7.65 -4.24
C SER A 41 -19.66 6.50 -4.19
N ALA A 42 -19.73 5.76 -3.09
CA ALA A 42 -20.78 4.76 -2.87
C ALA A 42 -22.16 5.40 -2.77
N GLY A 43 -22.28 6.56 -2.11
CA GLY A 43 -23.52 7.35 -2.08
C GLY A 43 -23.99 7.75 -3.48
N ALA A 44 -23.06 8.12 -4.37
CA ALA A 44 -23.38 8.43 -5.75
C ALA A 44 -23.99 7.23 -6.50
N VAL A 45 -23.54 5.99 -6.20
CA VAL A 45 -24.14 4.76 -6.75
C VAL A 45 -25.61 4.64 -6.35
N LEU A 46 -25.92 4.92 -5.08
CA LEU A 46 -27.29 4.82 -4.56
C LEU A 46 -28.25 5.80 -5.23
N ILE A 47 -27.76 7.00 -5.55
CA ILE A 47 -28.56 8.06 -6.20
C ILE A 47 -28.81 7.73 -7.69
N VAL A 48 -27.79 7.19 -8.37
CA VAL A 48 -27.85 6.96 -9.82
C VAL A 48 -28.41 5.60 -10.18
N SER A 49 -28.46 4.67 -9.22
CA SER A 49 -28.96 3.31 -9.45
C SER A 49 -30.46 3.33 -9.78
N PRO A 50 -30.87 2.70 -10.91
CA PRO A 50 -32.30 2.60 -11.27
C PRO A 50 -33.07 1.60 -10.40
N LYS A 51 -32.34 0.71 -9.69
CA LYS A 51 -32.91 -0.29 -8.78
C LYS A 51 -32.57 0.08 -7.35
N ARG A 52 -33.52 -0.16 -6.43
CA ARG A 52 -33.23 -0.05 -5.00
C ARG A 52 -32.18 -1.08 -4.59
N ILE A 53 -31.07 -0.60 -4.10
CA ILE A 53 -29.99 -1.45 -3.60
C ILE A 53 -30.31 -1.78 -2.16
N PRO A 54 -30.38 -3.06 -1.76
CA PRO A 54 -30.58 -3.46 -0.39
C PRO A 54 -29.27 -3.27 0.40
N ILE A 55 -29.04 -2.06 0.91
CA ILE A 55 -27.77 -1.64 1.51
C ILE A 55 -27.36 -2.59 2.66
N PHE A 56 -28.33 -3.00 3.49
CA PHE A 56 -28.06 -3.90 4.62
C PHE A 56 -27.60 -5.28 4.16
N ASP A 57 -28.24 -5.86 3.15
CA ASP A 57 -27.86 -7.18 2.64
C ASP A 57 -26.48 -7.15 1.96
N VAL A 58 -26.20 -6.07 1.20
CA VAL A 58 -24.89 -5.86 0.60
C VAL A 58 -23.82 -5.69 1.68
N ALA A 59 -24.09 -4.90 2.73
CA ALA A 59 -23.15 -4.69 3.82
C ALA A 59 -22.87 -6.00 4.59
N VAL A 60 -23.91 -6.76 4.94
CA VAL A 60 -23.77 -8.06 5.63
C VAL A 60 -22.98 -9.05 4.77
N THR A 61 -23.30 -9.15 3.49
CA THR A 61 -22.57 -10.03 2.56
C THR A 61 -21.10 -9.62 2.46
N THR A 62 -20.82 -8.34 2.30
CA THR A 62 -19.44 -7.81 2.21
C THR A 62 -18.66 -8.10 3.49
N VAL A 63 -19.22 -7.81 4.67
CA VAL A 63 -18.56 -8.09 5.96
C VAL A 63 -18.33 -9.58 6.13
N THR A 64 -19.30 -10.42 5.74
CA THR A 64 -19.18 -11.88 5.84
C THR A 64 -18.05 -12.41 4.94
N ASN A 65 -17.93 -11.88 3.73
CA ASN A 65 -16.87 -12.27 2.81
C ASN A 65 -15.49 -11.81 3.31
N LEU A 66 -15.41 -10.61 3.91
CA LEU A 66 -14.16 -10.01 4.38
C LEU A 66 -13.77 -10.45 5.80
N LYS A 67 -14.58 -11.26 6.50
CA LYS A 67 -14.31 -11.65 7.91
C LYS A 67 -12.91 -12.24 8.14
N GLY A 68 -12.43 -13.04 7.21
CA GLY A 68 -11.09 -13.64 7.29
C GLY A 68 -9.98 -12.59 7.17
N LEU A 69 -10.15 -11.63 6.26
CA LEU A 69 -9.22 -10.53 6.07
C LEU A 69 -9.18 -9.61 7.30
N VAL A 70 -10.35 -9.25 7.82
CA VAL A 70 -10.47 -8.44 9.05
C VAL A 70 -9.81 -9.16 10.24
N GLY A 71 -10.00 -10.49 10.35
CA GLY A 71 -9.34 -11.30 11.37
C GLY A 71 -7.80 -11.20 11.30
N ILE A 72 -7.22 -11.31 10.12
CA ILE A 72 -5.77 -11.14 9.92
C ILE A 72 -5.33 -9.73 10.31
N MET A 73 -6.05 -8.69 9.89
CA MET A 73 -5.73 -7.30 10.24
C MET A 73 -5.76 -7.06 11.77
N VAL A 74 -6.71 -7.66 12.48
CA VAL A 74 -6.78 -7.58 13.95
C VAL A 74 -5.54 -8.23 14.58
N VAL A 75 -5.17 -9.44 14.15
CA VAL A 75 -3.98 -10.15 14.67
C VAL A 75 -2.71 -9.36 14.41
N VAL A 76 -2.53 -8.83 13.19
CA VAL A 76 -1.38 -7.98 12.85
C VAL A 76 -1.37 -6.70 13.67
N GLY A 77 -2.54 -6.07 13.90
CA GLY A 77 -2.67 -4.91 14.77
C GLY A 77 -2.25 -5.19 16.21
N MET A 78 -2.64 -6.35 16.75
CA MET A 78 -2.21 -6.81 18.08
C MET A 78 -0.70 -7.02 18.14
N LEU A 79 -0.11 -7.70 17.14
CA LEU A 79 1.33 -7.91 17.05
C LEU A 79 2.07 -6.56 17.04
N ASN A 80 1.62 -5.62 16.23
CA ASN A 80 2.19 -4.28 16.17
C ASN A 80 2.12 -3.54 17.51
N GLN A 81 1.01 -3.66 18.22
CA GLN A 81 0.86 -3.07 19.55
C GLN A 81 1.82 -3.69 20.56
N ILE A 82 1.94 -5.01 20.57
CA ILE A 82 2.90 -5.72 21.42
C ILE A 82 4.33 -5.27 21.12
N MET A 83 4.72 -5.21 19.84
CA MET A 83 6.06 -4.74 19.44
C MET A 83 6.33 -3.29 19.85
N THR A 84 5.29 -2.45 19.87
CA THR A 84 5.40 -1.06 20.33
C THR A 84 5.62 -1.01 21.84
N LEU A 85 4.82 -1.75 22.61
CA LEU A 85 4.89 -1.78 24.07
C LEU A 85 6.20 -2.42 24.60
N THR A 86 6.73 -3.42 23.89
CA THR A 86 7.98 -4.09 24.24
C THR A 86 9.23 -3.33 23.78
N GLY A 87 9.09 -2.25 23.01
CA GLY A 87 10.22 -1.54 22.42
C GLY A 87 10.89 -2.26 21.23
N ALA A 88 10.39 -3.43 20.83
CA ALA A 88 10.94 -4.21 19.71
C ALA A 88 10.97 -3.41 18.40
N ARG A 89 9.99 -2.54 18.19
CA ARG A 89 9.97 -1.63 17.02
C ARG A 89 11.17 -0.68 17.00
N GLY A 90 11.52 -0.11 18.15
CA GLY A 90 12.69 0.77 18.27
C GLY A 90 14.00 0.02 17.99
N LEU A 91 14.15 -1.21 18.50
CA LEU A 91 15.31 -2.05 18.25
C LEU A 91 15.45 -2.42 16.76
N LEU A 92 14.35 -2.79 16.09
CA LEU A 92 14.37 -3.10 14.67
C LEU A 92 14.73 -1.87 13.83
N SER A 93 14.15 -0.71 14.16
CA SER A 93 14.46 0.55 13.50
C SER A 93 15.94 0.91 13.65
N LEU A 94 16.46 0.81 14.88
CA LEU A 94 17.87 1.07 15.17
C LEU A 94 18.79 0.08 14.41
N ALA A 95 18.45 -1.19 14.40
CA ALA A 95 19.23 -2.20 13.68
C ALA A 95 19.36 -1.88 12.19
N VAL A 96 18.28 -1.40 11.55
CA VAL A 96 18.32 -1.03 10.12
C VAL A 96 19.16 0.22 9.89
N VAL A 97 18.99 1.26 10.72
CA VAL A 97 19.70 2.55 10.55
C VAL A 97 21.19 2.45 10.87
N THR A 98 21.60 1.49 11.71
CA THR A 98 23.01 1.27 12.03
C THR A 98 23.77 0.43 10.98
N LEU A 99 23.08 -0.12 9.97
CA LEU A 99 23.75 -0.84 8.89
C LEU A 99 24.63 0.10 8.05
N PRO A 100 25.81 -0.35 7.60
CA PRO A 100 26.56 0.39 6.59
C PRO A 100 25.70 0.64 5.35
N ILE A 101 25.81 1.82 4.76
CA ILE A 101 24.93 2.25 3.66
C ILE A 101 24.94 1.27 2.47
N THR A 102 26.07 0.69 2.16
CA THR A 102 26.21 -0.32 1.10
C THR A 102 25.44 -1.60 1.41
N VAL A 103 25.47 -2.04 2.67
CA VAL A 103 24.71 -3.20 3.14
C VAL A 103 23.23 -2.86 3.17
N LEU A 104 22.87 -1.65 3.61
CA LEU A 104 21.50 -1.18 3.63
C LEU A 104 20.88 -1.23 2.24
N PHE A 105 21.51 -0.59 1.24
CA PHE A 105 21.00 -0.63 -0.14
C PHE A 105 20.98 -2.05 -0.73
N GLY A 106 21.98 -2.86 -0.40
CA GLY A 106 22.04 -4.25 -0.86
C GLY A 106 20.99 -5.17 -0.24
N THR A 107 20.38 -4.79 0.89
CA THR A 107 19.43 -5.64 1.63
C THR A 107 18.01 -5.09 1.69
N LEU A 108 17.80 -3.79 1.46
CA LEU A 108 16.48 -3.15 1.55
C LEU A 108 15.44 -3.78 0.60
N TRP A 109 15.84 -4.17 -0.59
CA TRP A 109 14.97 -4.82 -1.56
C TRP A 109 14.40 -6.16 -1.07
N LEU A 110 15.05 -6.80 -0.11
CA LEU A 110 14.59 -8.03 0.53
C LEU A 110 13.89 -7.74 1.85
N ILE A 111 14.49 -6.86 2.69
CA ILE A 111 13.98 -6.57 4.03
C ILE A 111 12.61 -5.88 3.97
N LEU A 112 12.42 -4.90 3.09
CA LEU A 112 11.18 -4.13 3.05
C LEU A 112 9.96 -4.98 2.65
N PRO A 113 9.98 -5.73 1.53
CA PRO A 113 8.86 -6.59 1.20
C PRO A 113 8.63 -7.72 2.22
N ALA A 114 9.71 -8.30 2.76
CA ALA A 114 9.59 -9.35 3.78
C ALA A 114 8.99 -8.81 5.08
N ALA A 115 9.42 -7.63 5.52
CA ALA A 115 8.87 -6.97 6.69
C ALA A 115 7.40 -6.59 6.48
N GLU A 116 7.02 -6.09 5.30
CA GLU A 116 5.63 -5.77 4.95
C GLU A 116 4.76 -7.03 4.94
N GLY A 117 5.26 -8.14 4.40
CA GLY A 117 4.56 -9.42 4.44
C GLY A 117 4.25 -9.92 5.86
N VAL A 118 5.00 -9.48 6.87
CA VAL A 118 4.79 -9.85 8.29
C VAL A 118 4.06 -8.76 9.06
N LEU A 119 4.53 -7.51 8.98
CA LEU A 119 4.11 -6.39 9.81
C LEU A 119 3.10 -5.47 9.12
N GLN A 120 2.96 -5.60 7.81
CA GLN A 120 2.08 -4.81 6.97
C GLN A 120 2.25 -3.30 7.19
N TYR A 121 1.16 -2.57 7.30
CA TYR A 121 1.14 -1.10 7.44
C TYR A 121 2.03 -0.55 8.57
N ALA A 122 2.58 -1.37 9.44
CA ALA A 122 3.51 -0.94 10.46
C ALA A 122 4.93 -0.71 9.95
N VAL A 123 5.30 -1.25 8.80
CA VAL A 123 6.64 -1.09 8.21
C VAL A 123 6.89 0.34 7.80
N ALA A 124 5.90 1.01 7.24
CA ALA A 124 6.00 2.41 6.84
C ALA A 124 6.39 3.34 8.01
N PRO A 125 5.71 3.38 9.14
CA PRO A 125 6.12 4.20 10.28
C PRO A 125 7.35 3.64 11.03
N LEU A 126 7.63 2.34 10.92
CA LEU A 126 8.75 1.70 11.61
C LEU A 126 10.10 2.09 10.98
N PHE A 127 10.20 1.99 9.67
CA PHE A 127 11.45 2.24 8.95
C PHE A 127 11.47 3.59 8.21
N GLY A 128 10.30 4.12 7.85
CA GLY A 128 10.18 5.33 7.03
C GLY A 128 10.85 6.54 7.65
N VAL A 129 10.46 6.93 8.85
CA VAL A 129 11.03 8.11 9.52
C VAL A 129 12.53 7.97 9.75
N PRO A 130 13.05 6.85 10.32
CA PRO A 130 14.48 6.64 10.48
C PRO A 130 15.25 6.67 9.15
N LEU A 131 14.72 6.06 8.10
CA LEU A 131 15.37 6.04 6.78
C LEU A 131 15.39 7.43 6.13
N ILE A 132 14.31 8.23 6.28
CA ILE A 132 14.30 9.63 5.82
C ILE A 132 15.44 10.42 6.48
N MET A 133 15.54 10.30 7.79
CA MET A 133 16.58 11.01 8.55
C MET A 133 17.97 10.54 8.12
N LEU A 134 18.17 9.24 7.96
CA LEU A 134 19.43 8.66 7.53
C LEU A 134 19.84 9.15 6.14
N PHE A 135 18.96 9.09 5.15
CA PHE A 135 19.26 9.54 3.79
C PHE A 135 19.56 11.03 3.75
N ASN A 136 18.80 11.85 4.47
CA ASN A 136 19.05 13.28 4.57
C ASN A 136 20.42 13.59 5.22
N MET A 137 20.79 12.88 6.29
CA MET A 137 22.09 13.02 6.95
C MET A 137 23.26 12.59 6.06
N LEU A 138 23.07 11.63 5.19
CA LEU A 138 24.09 11.13 4.27
C LEU A 138 24.15 11.89 2.94
N GLY A 139 23.30 12.91 2.75
CA GLY A 139 23.27 13.72 1.55
C GLY A 139 22.60 13.02 0.34
N TYR A 140 21.81 12.00 0.58
CA TYR A 140 20.96 11.37 -0.43
C TYR A 140 19.62 12.12 -0.53
N ASP A 141 19.06 12.23 -1.74
CA ASP A 141 17.72 12.81 -1.91
C ASP A 141 16.65 11.92 -1.27
N PRO A 142 16.04 12.37 -0.16
CA PRO A 142 15.09 11.54 0.56
C PRO A 142 13.77 11.36 -0.19
N VAL A 143 13.41 12.27 -1.09
CA VAL A 143 12.13 12.22 -1.81
C VAL A 143 12.17 11.08 -2.83
N ILE A 144 13.24 11.00 -3.62
CA ILE A 144 13.38 9.93 -4.62
C ILE A 144 13.63 8.59 -3.95
N ALA A 145 14.50 8.53 -2.95
CA ALA A 145 14.77 7.31 -2.21
C ALA A 145 13.50 6.72 -1.55
N LEU A 146 12.65 7.59 -0.98
CA LEU A 146 11.39 7.15 -0.39
C LEU A 146 10.31 6.81 -1.41
N SER A 147 10.32 7.45 -2.57
CA SER A 147 9.40 7.10 -3.65
C SER A 147 9.65 5.67 -4.12
N THR A 148 10.91 5.26 -4.25
CA THR A 148 11.26 3.87 -4.61
C THR A 148 10.91 2.89 -3.50
N TRP A 149 11.13 3.26 -2.24
CA TRP A 149 10.74 2.49 -1.09
C TRP A 149 9.21 2.31 -1.01
N ALA A 150 8.45 3.36 -1.30
CA ALA A 150 6.98 3.30 -1.35
C ALA A 150 6.46 2.35 -2.46
N VAL A 151 7.25 2.08 -3.50
CA VAL A 151 6.93 1.06 -4.51
C VAL A 151 7.31 -0.35 -4.04
N MET A 152 8.39 -0.49 -3.27
CA MET A 152 8.82 -1.81 -2.75
C MET A 152 7.84 -2.38 -1.71
N LEU A 153 7.27 -1.54 -0.85
CA LEU A 153 6.41 -1.96 0.25
C LEU A 153 5.18 -2.76 -0.21
N PRO A 154 4.33 -2.27 -1.13
CA PRO A 154 3.13 -2.98 -1.54
C PRO A 154 3.40 -4.35 -2.16
N LEU A 155 4.60 -4.58 -2.66
CA LEU A 155 4.99 -5.91 -3.14
C LEU A 155 5.01 -6.94 -2.01
N GLY A 156 5.30 -6.50 -0.79
CA GLY A 156 5.25 -7.34 0.41
C GLY A 156 3.83 -7.75 0.81
N ASP A 157 2.82 -6.95 0.50
CA ASP A 157 1.41 -7.26 0.78
C ASP A 157 0.90 -8.51 0.04
N CYS A 158 1.63 -8.93 -0.98
CA CYS A 158 1.35 -10.17 -1.71
C CYS A 158 2.13 -11.38 -1.19
N LEU A 159 3.10 -11.15 -0.28
CA LEU A 159 3.98 -12.22 0.24
C LEU A 159 3.38 -12.91 1.47
N PRO A 160 3.71 -14.23 1.67
CA PRO A 160 3.39 -14.89 2.91
C PRO A 160 4.15 -14.23 4.09
N PRO A 161 3.63 -14.32 5.34
CA PRO A 161 2.51 -15.15 5.75
C PRO A 161 1.14 -14.49 5.58
N THR A 162 1.05 -13.15 5.51
CA THR A 162 -0.23 -12.46 5.55
C THR A 162 -0.90 -12.37 4.18
N ALA A 163 -0.17 -11.97 3.15
CA ALA A 163 -0.63 -11.82 1.76
C ALA A 163 -2.03 -11.17 1.63
N VAL A 164 -2.27 -10.10 2.42
CA VAL A 164 -3.63 -9.54 2.59
C VAL A 164 -4.21 -9.05 1.28
N VAL A 165 -3.45 -8.25 0.53
CA VAL A 165 -3.93 -7.68 -0.74
C VAL A 165 -4.11 -8.77 -1.80
N GLY A 166 -3.14 -9.69 -1.90
CA GLY A 166 -3.23 -10.80 -2.85
C GLY A 166 -4.40 -11.74 -2.54
N ARG A 167 -4.62 -12.07 -1.27
CA ARG A 167 -5.78 -12.87 -0.85
C ARG A 167 -7.09 -12.16 -1.08
N ALA A 168 -7.20 -10.87 -0.80
CA ALA A 168 -8.40 -10.10 -1.06
C ALA A 168 -8.76 -10.13 -2.55
N ALA A 169 -7.79 -9.92 -3.43
CA ALA A 169 -8.01 -9.97 -4.89
C ALA A 169 -8.49 -11.35 -5.36
N VAL A 170 -7.92 -12.42 -4.79
CA VAL A 170 -8.31 -13.80 -5.15
C VAL A 170 -9.70 -14.16 -4.63
N MET A 171 -10.11 -13.66 -3.45
CA MET A 171 -11.46 -13.88 -2.92
C MET A 171 -12.54 -13.25 -3.83
N GLU A 172 -12.29 -12.07 -4.36
CA GLU A 172 -13.22 -11.40 -5.29
C GLU A 172 -13.36 -12.14 -6.63
N LEU A 173 -12.34 -12.87 -7.05
CA LEU A 173 -12.33 -13.63 -8.29
C LEU A 173 -12.84 -15.08 -8.12
N GLU A 174 -13.28 -15.49 -6.92
CA GLU A 174 -13.70 -16.87 -6.60
C GLU A 174 -12.67 -17.93 -7.02
N TYR A 175 -11.39 -17.59 -6.98
CA TYR A 175 -10.32 -18.49 -7.41
C TYR A 175 -10.20 -19.69 -6.47
N LYS A 176 -10.25 -20.91 -7.03
CA LYS A 176 -10.22 -22.18 -6.29
C LYS A 176 -8.83 -22.81 -6.17
N GLY A 177 -7.79 -22.18 -6.72
CA GLY A 177 -6.41 -22.69 -6.70
C GLY A 177 -5.63 -22.26 -5.45
N ASP A 178 -4.39 -22.74 -5.36
CA ASP A 178 -3.45 -22.31 -4.33
C ASP A 178 -2.81 -20.97 -4.73
N TYR A 179 -3.16 -19.92 -3.98
CA TYR A 179 -2.64 -18.57 -4.19
C TYR A 179 -1.12 -18.51 -4.24
N TYR A 180 -0.44 -19.11 -3.26
CA TYR A 180 1.01 -19.01 -3.16
C TYR A 180 1.74 -19.68 -4.30
N ARG A 181 1.25 -20.83 -4.73
CA ARG A 181 1.82 -21.58 -5.86
C ARG A 181 1.73 -20.79 -7.15
N GLU A 182 0.58 -20.17 -7.42
CA GLU A 182 0.39 -19.37 -8.63
C GLU A 182 1.14 -18.03 -8.55
N PHE A 183 1.20 -17.41 -7.36
CA PHE A 183 1.99 -16.22 -7.14
C PHE A 183 3.47 -16.46 -7.43
N VAL A 184 4.06 -17.53 -6.90
CA VAL A 184 5.46 -17.88 -7.16
C VAL A 184 5.73 -18.07 -8.64
N LYS A 185 4.83 -18.73 -9.37
CA LYS A 185 5.02 -18.98 -10.80
C LYS A 185 4.91 -17.73 -11.66
N THR A 186 4.02 -16.81 -11.32
CA THR A 186 3.60 -15.73 -12.21
C THR A 186 4.18 -14.38 -11.79
N ALA A 187 4.16 -14.08 -10.50
CA ALA A 187 4.48 -12.74 -9.97
C ALA A 187 5.90 -12.59 -9.44
N LEU A 188 6.57 -13.69 -9.10
CA LEU A 188 7.89 -13.63 -8.46
C LEU A 188 8.94 -12.99 -9.37
N VAL A 189 8.96 -13.33 -10.66
CA VAL A 189 9.92 -12.78 -11.63
C VAL A 189 9.69 -11.28 -11.87
N PRO A 190 8.47 -10.79 -12.19
CA PRO A 190 8.20 -9.37 -12.28
C PRO A 190 8.51 -8.61 -10.99
N MET A 191 8.21 -9.20 -9.83
CA MET A 191 8.51 -8.62 -8.53
C MET A 191 10.01 -8.37 -8.34
N PHE A 192 10.86 -9.36 -8.63
CA PHE A 192 12.31 -9.19 -8.56
C PHE A 192 12.82 -8.11 -9.52
N PHE A 193 12.25 -8.03 -10.71
CA PHE A 193 12.60 -6.99 -11.68
C PHE A 193 12.27 -5.59 -11.14
N ILE A 194 11.09 -5.40 -10.55
CA ILE A 194 10.69 -4.14 -9.94
C ILE A 194 11.60 -3.79 -8.75
N LEU A 195 11.89 -4.76 -7.89
CA LEU A 195 12.77 -4.56 -6.73
C LEU A 195 14.20 -4.16 -7.15
N ALA A 196 14.72 -4.79 -8.20
CA ALA A 196 16.02 -4.43 -8.75
C ALA A 196 16.03 -3.01 -9.32
N LEU A 197 14.98 -2.64 -10.08
CA LEU A 197 14.82 -1.29 -10.62
C LEU A 197 14.73 -0.26 -9.49
N CYS A 198 13.93 -0.51 -8.47
CA CYS A 198 13.82 0.36 -7.30
C CYS A 198 15.16 0.51 -6.57
N THR A 199 15.91 -0.57 -6.41
CA THR A 199 17.23 -0.53 -5.76
C THR A 199 18.21 0.33 -6.56
N ILE A 200 18.24 0.17 -7.88
CA ILE A 200 19.08 1.01 -8.76
C ILE A 200 18.67 2.48 -8.63
N THR A 201 17.37 2.78 -8.70
CA THR A 201 16.87 4.16 -8.56
C THR A 201 17.21 4.76 -7.20
N MET A 202 17.19 3.94 -6.14
CA MET A 202 17.55 4.38 -4.79
C MET A 202 19.05 4.69 -4.68
N ILE A 203 19.91 3.87 -5.26
CA ILE A 203 21.37 4.08 -5.27
C ILE A 203 21.72 5.36 -6.02
N PHE A 204 21.05 5.64 -7.14
CA PHE A 204 21.27 6.79 -7.99
C PHE A 204 20.23 7.93 -7.74
N CYS A 205 19.73 8.05 -6.52
CA CYS A 205 18.65 9.00 -6.22
C CYS A 205 19.08 10.47 -6.41
N ASN A 206 20.33 10.81 -6.17
CA ASN A 206 20.84 12.18 -6.36
C ASN A 206 20.94 12.53 -7.85
N GLU A 207 21.36 11.61 -8.69
CA GLU A 207 21.44 11.79 -10.14
C GLU A 207 20.04 11.95 -10.74
N PHE A 208 19.08 11.16 -10.28
CA PHE A 208 17.68 11.32 -10.67
C PHE A 208 17.07 12.63 -10.18
N SER A 209 17.41 13.06 -8.97
CA SER A 209 16.98 14.36 -8.42
C SER A 209 17.47 15.51 -9.31
N ALA A 210 18.72 15.48 -9.74
CA ALA A 210 19.28 16.49 -10.63
C ALA A 210 18.59 16.54 -12.00
N ILE A 211 18.05 15.42 -12.48
CA ILE A 211 17.32 15.36 -13.76
C ILE A 211 15.90 15.90 -13.63
N ILE A 212 15.22 15.61 -12.50
CA ILE A 212 13.79 15.90 -12.31
C ILE A 212 13.58 17.29 -11.68
N GLY A 213 14.48 17.72 -10.83
CA GLY A 213 14.34 18.90 -9.99
C GLY A 213 15.24 20.09 -10.38
N GLY A 214 16.01 19.97 -11.49
CA GLY A 214 16.87 21.02 -12.01
C GLY A 214 16.14 22.19 -12.61
#